data_64baef5f09ab33250946288da800f5ce
#
_entry.id   64baef5f09ab33250946288da800f5ce
#
_cell.length_a   1.000
_cell.length_b   1.000
_cell.length_c   1.000
_cell.angle_alpha   90.00
_cell.angle_beta   90.00
_cell.angle_gamma   90.00
#
_symmetry.space_group_name_H-M   'P 1'
#
loop_
_entity.id
_entity.type
_entity.pdbx_description
1 polymer ?
#
loop_
_entity_poly.entity_id
_entity_poly.type
_entity_poly.pdbx_seq_one_letter_code
_entity_poly.pdbx_strand_id
1 'polypeptide(L)'
;MARIAECKSGRVLEIYARLVRGETLNKQVLAKQYQVSPRSIQRDIESLRCFLADQMLMQDILHDSQANGYRLIDTTPKGLSNSEILAVCKILLDSRSLRKDEMIPILDKLVECCVPASNRRAVNSLLLNEKFHYIEPHHNKPVLDLLWQLGQVIQSQEVIEIFYQKLGTVEPVQRSLEPVGIMFSEYYFYVVGFLRNINKQEAFENPEDLYPTIYRVDRIQTLQRTGEHFTIPYKSRFEEGEFRKRVQFMYGGKLQTIRFKYTGPSIEAILDRLPTAEIKRQTKDGWVVEAEVFGKGIEMWLKSQGDYIERIN
;
A
#
# COMPACT_ATOMS: atom_id res chain seq x y z
N MET A 1 9.26 -30.53 -41.29
CA MET A 1 9.58 -30.17 -39.90
C MET A 1 10.84 -30.83 -39.30
N ALA A 2 11.57 -31.68 -40.02
CA ALA A 2 12.70 -32.47 -39.48
C ALA A 2 14.06 -31.76 -39.41
N ARG A 3 14.26 -30.63 -40.11
CA ARG A 3 15.59 -29.99 -40.22
C ARG A 3 16.01 -29.03 -39.10
N ILE A 4 15.11 -28.60 -38.24
CA ILE A 4 15.41 -27.61 -37.17
C ILE A 4 15.99 -28.29 -35.91
N ALA A 5 15.63 -29.54 -35.66
CA ALA A 5 16.08 -30.30 -34.50
C ALA A 5 17.51 -30.86 -34.58
N GLU A 6 18.15 -30.79 -35.75
CA GLU A 6 19.50 -31.34 -35.96
C GLU A 6 20.61 -30.45 -35.38
N CYS A 7 20.38 -29.15 -35.22
CA CYS A 7 21.36 -28.27 -34.59
C CYS A 7 21.04 -28.07 -33.08
N LYS A 8 22.07 -27.82 -32.28
CA LYS A 8 21.93 -27.57 -30.83
C LYS A 8 20.89 -26.47 -30.51
N SER A 9 20.95 -25.34 -31.23
CA SER A 9 20.07 -24.19 -31.02
C SER A 9 18.59 -24.54 -31.28
N GLY A 10 18.31 -25.24 -32.38
CA GLY A 10 16.95 -25.69 -32.72
C GLY A 10 16.38 -26.63 -31.67
N ARG A 11 17.19 -27.58 -31.17
CA ARG A 11 16.80 -28.49 -30.10
C ARG A 11 16.48 -27.76 -28.80
N VAL A 12 17.33 -26.81 -28.39
CA VAL A 12 17.11 -26.00 -27.16
C VAL A 12 15.82 -25.19 -27.26
N LEU A 13 15.57 -24.53 -28.42
CA LEU A 13 14.34 -23.79 -28.63
C LEU A 13 13.08 -24.67 -28.64
N GLU A 14 13.16 -25.87 -29.22
CA GLU A 14 12.04 -26.82 -29.20
C GLU A 14 11.74 -27.35 -27.81
N ILE A 15 12.78 -27.68 -27.02
CA ILE A 15 12.63 -28.04 -25.60
C ILE A 15 11.96 -26.90 -24.83
N TYR A 16 12.40 -25.67 -25.03
CA TYR A 16 11.78 -24.52 -24.38
C TYR A 16 10.33 -24.32 -24.79
N ALA A 17 10.01 -24.36 -26.07
CA ALA A 17 8.64 -24.24 -26.57
C ALA A 17 7.68 -25.31 -26.00
N ARG A 18 8.16 -26.52 -25.78
CA ARG A 18 7.39 -27.59 -25.16
C ARG A 18 7.19 -27.37 -23.67
N LEU A 19 8.22 -26.92 -22.97
CA LEU A 19 8.13 -26.53 -21.55
C LEU A 19 7.13 -25.39 -21.34
N VAL A 20 7.15 -24.36 -22.20
CA VAL A 20 6.18 -23.25 -22.17
C VAL A 20 4.72 -23.73 -22.39
N ARG A 21 4.51 -24.77 -23.15
CA ARG A 21 3.17 -25.41 -23.32
C ARG A 21 2.73 -26.23 -22.11
N GLY A 22 3.56 -26.31 -21.05
CA GLY A 22 3.25 -27.07 -19.84
C GLY A 22 3.60 -28.55 -19.93
N GLU A 23 4.38 -28.99 -20.94
CA GLU A 23 4.79 -30.39 -21.03
C GLU A 23 5.84 -30.71 -19.96
N THR A 24 5.74 -31.92 -19.38
CA THR A 24 6.80 -32.48 -18.54
C THR A 24 7.71 -33.34 -19.38
N LEU A 25 8.98 -32.99 -19.46
CA LEU A 25 9.94 -33.58 -20.42
C LEU A 25 10.93 -34.50 -19.74
N ASN A 26 10.89 -35.79 -20.07
CA ASN A 26 11.84 -36.75 -19.54
C ASN A 26 13.16 -36.71 -20.34
N LYS A 27 14.28 -36.60 -19.61
CA LYS A 27 15.63 -36.52 -20.17
C LYS A 27 16.01 -37.69 -21.08
N GLN A 28 15.64 -38.92 -20.73
CA GLN A 28 15.98 -40.10 -21.50
C GLN A 28 15.15 -40.20 -22.78
N VAL A 29 13.88 -39.78 -22.73
CA VAL A 29 13.00 -39.71 -23.88
C VAL A 29 13.52 -38.70 -24.88
N LEU A 30 13.86 -37.49 -24.40
CA LEU A 30 14.46 -36.45 -25.24
C LEU A 30 15.79 -36.90 -25.88
N ALA A 31 16.66 -37.57 -25.11
CA ALA A 31 17.93 -38.08 -25.61
C ALA A 31 17.73 -39.04 -26.78
N LYS A 32 16.75 -39.95 -26.69
CA LYS A 32 16.39 -40.88 -27.79
C LYS A 32 15.78 -40.11 -28.96
N GLN A 33 14.88 -39.18 -28.72
CA GLN A 33 14.20 -38.40 -29.76
C GLN A 33 15.17 -37.59 -30.60
N TYR A 34 16.15 -36.93 -29.98
CA TYR A 34 17.13 -36.08 -30.64
C TYR A 34 18.43 -36.80 -30.97
N GLN A 35 18.53 -38.10 -30.73
CA GLN A 35 19.72 -38.94 -30.99
C GLN A 35 21.01 -38.37 -30.37
N VAL A 36 20.91 -37.87 -29.15
CA VAL A 36 22.02 -37.28 -28.37
C VAL A 36 22.14 -37.98 -27.00
N SER A 37 23.29 -37.75 -26.33
CA SER A 37 23.43 -38.31 -25.00
C SER A 37 22.50 -37.62 -23.96
N PRO A 38 22.07 -38.31 -22.91
CA PRO A 38 21.34 -37.71 -21.81
C PRO A 38 22.10 -36.52 -21.15
N ARG A 39 23.45 -36.57 -21.22
CA ARG A 39 24.32 -35.48 -20.73
C ARG A 39 24.22 -34.22 -21.61
N SER A 40 23.97 -34.39 -22.90
CA SER A 40 23.72 -33.26 -23.82
C SER A 40 22.40 -32.58 -23.50
N ILE A 41 21.34 -33.35 -23.27
CA ILE A 41 20.03 -32.82 -22.85
C ILE A 41 20.16 -32.07 -21.50
N GLN A 42 20.94 -32.61 -20.55
CA GLN A 42 21.17 -31.95 -19.27
C GLN A 42 21.82 -30.57 -19.46
N ARG A 43 22.81 -30.47 -20.34
CA ARG A 43 23.48 -29.18 -20.67
C ARG A 43 22.53 -28.22 -21.38
N ASP A 44 21.64 -28.72 -22.21
CA ASP A 44 20.65 -27.88 -22.89
C ASP A 44 19.65 -27.30 -21.89
N ILE A 45 19.19 -28.10 -20.92
CA ILE A 45 18.34 -27.63 -19.82
C ILE A 45 19.05 -26.63 -18.93
N GLU A 46 20.32 -26.84 -18.61
CA GLU A 46 21.13 -25.91 -17.85
C GLU A 46 21.32 -24.58 -18.57
N SER A 47 21.54 -24.64 -19.88
CA SER A 47 21.63 -23.43 -20.73
C SER A 47 20.31 -22.64 -20.71
N LEU A 48 19.16 -23.32 -20.72
CA LEU A 48 17.86 -22.67 -20.60
C LEU A 48 17.66 -22.04 -19.20
N ARG A 49 18.07 -22.70 -18.14
CA ARG A 49 18.04 -22.13 -16.79
C ARG A 49 18.86 -20.85 -16.68
N CYS A 50 20.11 -20.89 -17.18
CA CYS A 50 20.96 -19.69 -17.23
C CYS A 50 20.28 -18.57 -18.04
N PHE A 51 19.73 -18.87 -19.19
CA PHE A 51 19.00 -17.88 -20.00
C PHE A 51 17.82 -17.27 -19.27
N LEU A 52 16.98 -18.10 -18.60
CA LEU A 52 15.84 -17.62 -17.84
C LEU A 52 16.26 -16.71 -16.68
N ALA A 53 17.35 -17.07 -15.97
CA ALA A 53 17.92 -16.28 -14.90
C ALA A 53 18.50 -14.94 -15.40
N ASP A 54 19.27 -14.96 -16.49
CA ASP A 54 19.90 -13.77 -17.09
C ASP A 54 18.88 -12.77 -17.63
N GLN A 55 17.76 -13.25 -18.16
CA GLN A 55 16.67 -12.41 -18.64
C GLN A 55 15.72 -11.93 -17.54
N MET A 56 16.01 -12.25 -16.25
CA MET A 56 15.13 -11.98 -15.12
C MET A 56 13.69 -12.46 -15.34
N LEU A 57 13.52 -13.48 -16.19
CA LEU A 57 12.24 -14.15 -16.32
C LEU A 57 11.99 -14.90 -15.03
N MET A 58 10.87 -14.58 -14.37
CA MET A 58 10.45 -15.24 -13.12
C MET A 58 10.00 -16.68 -13.37
N GLN A 59 10.86 -17.45 -14.04
CA GLN A 59 10.63 -18.83 -14.44
C GLN A 59 11.87 -19.67 -14.18
N ASP A 60 11.68 -20.92 -13.77
CA ASP A 60 12.75 -21.90 -13.62
C ASP A 60 12.31 -23.27 -14.12
N ILE A 61 13.26 -24.12 -14.47
CA ILE A 61 13.03 -25.47 -14.92
C ILE A 61 13.36 -26.44 -13.77
N LEU A 62 12.34 -26.98 -13.11
CA LEU A 62 12.54 -27.96 -12.04
C LEU A 62 12.37 -29.40 -12.51
N HIS A 63 13.09 -30.31 -11.86
CA HIS A 63 12.89 -31.73 -12.03
C HIS A 63 11.79 -32.23 -11.09
N ASP A 64 10.71 -32.71 -11.66
CA ASP A 64 9.61 -33.35 -10.92
C ASP A 64 9.93 -34.84 -10.78
N SER A 65 10.19 -35.29 -9.54
CA SER A 65 10.57 -36.64 -9.25
C SER A 65 9.40 -37.62 -9.41
N GLN A 66 8.13 -37.19 -9.24
CA GLN A 66 6.97 -38.03 -9.41
C GLN A 66 6.66 -38.27 -10.89
N ALA A 67 6.74 -37.20 -11.69
CA ALA A 67 6.54 -37.30 -13.13
C ALA A 67 7.82 -37.69 -13.89
N ASN A 68 8.94 -37.85 -13.17
CA ASN A 68 10.25 -38.20 -13.71
C ASN A 68 10.66 -37.37 -14.94
N GLY A 69 10.49 -36.06 -14.82
CA GLY A 69 10.77 -35.13 -15.93
C GLY A 69 10.97 -33.70 -15.50
N TYR A 70 11.43 -32.89 -16.44
CA TYR A 70 11.59 -31.44 -16.25
C TYR A 70 10.33 -30.71 -16.65
N ARG A 71 9.93 -29.73 -15.86
CA ARG A 71 8.83 -28.80 -16.17
C ARG A 71 9.22 -27.36 -15.88
N LEU A 72 8.70 -26.45 -16.68
CA LEU A 72 8.79 -25.03 -16.43
C LEU A 72 7.84 -24.67 -15.30
N ILE A 73 8.33 -23.94 -14.32
CA ILE A 73 7.52 -23.37 -13.26
C ILE A 73 7.69 -21.87 -13.24
N ASP A 74 6.62 -21.17 -12.96
CA ASP A 74 6.71 -19.77 -12.60
C ASP A 74 7.25 -19.69 -11.17
N THR A 75 8.40 -19.01 -11.03
CA THR A 75 8.99 -18.63 -9.74
C THR A 75 8.52 -17.26 -9.28
N THR A 76 7.63 -16.62 -10.07
CA THR A 76 6.93 -15.44 -9.58
C THR A 76 6.39 -15.75 -8.19
N PRO A 77 6.67 -14.91 -7.18
CA PRO A 77 5.90 -14.94 -5.94
C PRO A 77 4.44 -14.99 -6.40
N LYS A 78 3.70 -16.00 -5.96
CA LYS A 78 2.30 -16.18 -6.37
C LYS A 78 1.66 -14.81 -6.32
N GLY A 79 1.33 -14.25 -7.49
CA GLY A 79 0.63 -12.97 -7.57
C GLY A 79 -0.61 -13.06 -6.68
N LEU A 80 -1.16 -11.93 -6.29
CA LEU A 80 -2.35 -11.91 -5.46
C LEU A 80 -3.41 -12.84 -6.06
N SER A 81 -4.05 -13.64 -5.22
CA SER A 81 -5.18 -14.49 -5.61
C SER A 81 -6.38 -13.64 -6.05
N ASN A 82 -7.33 -14.23 -6.75
CA ASN A 82 -8.55 -13.52 -7.16
C ASN A 82 -9.30 -12.88 -5.97
N SER A 83 -9.32 -13.56 -4.83
CA SER A 83 -9.95 -13.05 -3.60
C SER A 83 -9.18 -11.89 -2.99
N GLU A 84 -7.84 -11.93 -2.99
CA GLU A 84 -7.00 -10.84 -2.51
C GLU A 84 -7.14 -9.61 -3.40
N ILE A 85 -7.12 -9.77 -4.72
CA ILE A 85 -7.36 -8.66 -5.67
C ILE A 85 -8.76 -8.07 -5.49
N LEU A 86 -9.78 -8.92 -5.35
CA LEU A 86 -11.14 -8.45 -5.11
C LEU A 86 -11.21 -7.63 -3.81
N ALA A 87 -10.61 -8.12 -2.73
CA ALA A 87 -10.57 -7.41 -1.45
C ALA A 87 -9.85 -6.06 -1.56
N VAL A 88 -8.67 -6.02 -2.20
CA VAL A 88 -7.91 -4.78 -2.44
C VAL A 88 -8.74 -3.79 -3.27
N CYS A 89 -9.37 -4.24 -4.36
CA CYS A 89 -10.21 -3.39 -5.19
C CYS A 89 -11.41 -2.83 -4.43
N LYS A 90 -12.06 -3.63 -3.58
CA LYS A 90 -13.17 -3.18 -2.73
C LYS A 90 -12.73 -2.12 -1.73
N ILE A 91 -11.59 -2.31 -1.06
CA ILE A 91 -11.01 -1.33 -0.12
C ILE A 91 -10.68 -0.02 -0.86
N LEU A 92 -10.07 -0.11 -2.05
CA LEU A 92 -9.75 1.07 -2.85
C LEU A 92 -11.01 1.84 -3.27
N LEU A 93 -12.06 1.16 -3.73
CA LEU A 93 -13.34 1.78 -4.09
C LEU A 93 -14.01 2.47 -2.89
N ASP A 94 -14.04 1.80 -1.74
CA ASP A 94 -14.62 2.34 -0.50
C ASP A 94 -13.82 3.54 0.05
N SER A 95 -12.50 3.55 -0.16
CA SER A 95 -11.64 4.64 0.29
C SER A 95 -11.99 5.99 -0.32
N ARG A 96 -12.52 6.01 -1.53
CA ARG A 96 -12.87 7.23 -2.29
C ARG A 96 -11.76 8.29 -2.28
N SER A 97 -10.50 7.84 -2.26
CA SER A 97 -9.32 8.68 -2.02
C SER A 97 -8.78 9.39 -3.24
N LEU A 98 -9.15 8.93 -4.42
CA LEU A 98 -8.63 9.39 -5.70
C LEU A 98 -9.76 9.88 -6.60
N ARG A 99 -9.44 10.71 -7.57
CA ARG A 99 -10.35 11.07 -8.65
C ARG A 99 -10.72 9.83 -9.46
N LYS A 100 -11.87 9.88 -10.12
CA LYS A 100 -12.35 8.74 -10.94
C LYS A 100 -11.38 8.37 -12.05
N ASP A 101 -10.76 9.37 -12.68
CA ASP A 101 -9.77 9.19 -13.74
C ASP A 101 -8.40 8.66 -13.25
N GLU A 102 -8.12 8.71 -11.95
CA GLU A 102 -6.99 8.05 -11.32
C GLU A 102 -7.36 6.65 -10.81
N MET A 103 -8.50 6.51 -10.13
CA MET A 103 -8.94 5.28 -9.48
C MET A 103 -9.23 4.15 -10.49
N ILE A 104 -10.04 4.43 -11.51
CA ILE A 104 -10.49 3.38 -12.44
C ILE A 104 -9.31 2.74 -13.19
N PRO A 105 -8.35 3.49 -13.75
CA PRO A 105 -7.18 2.88 -14.38
C PRO A 105 -6.32 2.04 -13.44
N ILE A 106 -6.21 2.41 -12.15
CA ILE A 106 -5.49 1.61 -11.15
C ILE A 106 -6.17 0.26 -10.95
N LEU A 107 -7.50 0.27 -10.75
CA LEU A 107 -8.28 -0.97 -10.59
C LEU A 107 -8.20 -1.87 -11.82
N ASP A 108 -8.25 -1.29 -13.03
CA ASP A 108 -8.12 -2.03 -14.27
C ASP A 108 -6.74 -2.68 -14.40
N LYS A 109 -5.68 -1.94 -14.11
CA LYS A 109 -4.30 -2.48 -14.09
C LYS A 109 -4.11 -3.58 -13.07
N LEU A 110 -4.66 -3.43 -11.85
CA LEU A 110 -4.60 -4.48 -10.82
C LEU A 110 -5.26 -5.78 -11.31
N VAL A 111 -6.45 -5.69 -11.92
CA VAL A 111 -7.13 -6.88 -12.46
C VAL A 111 -6.36 -7.44 -13.65
N GLU A 112 -5.85 -6.60 -14.54
CA GLU A 112 -5.12 -7.05 -15.73
C GLU A 112 -3.80 -7.72 -15.38
N CYS A 113 -3.02 -7.16 -14.47
CA CYS A 113 -1.68 -7.64 -14.12
C CYS A 113 -1.71 -8.83 -13.15
N CYS A 114 -2.69 -8.87 -12.24
CA CYS A 114 -2.68 -9.83 -11.14
C CYS A 114 -3.69 -10.99 -11.28
N VAL A 115 -4.73 -10.83 -12.13
CA VAL A 115 -5.76 -11.85 -12.32
C VAL A 115 -5.49 -12.65 -13.59
N PRO A 116 -5.50 -14.01 -13.55
CA PRO A 116 -5.43 -14.84 -14.74
C PRO A 116 -6.51 -14.49 -15.76
N ALA A 117 -6.18 -14.50 -17.04
CA ALA A 117 -7.07 -14.07 -18.14
C ALA A 117 -8.45 -14.73 -18.10
N SER A 118 -8.51 -16.01 -17.71
CA SER A 118 -9.76 -16.76 -17.54
C SER A 118 -10.71 -16.19 -16.50
N ASN A 119 -10.19 -15.53 -15.46
CA ASN A 119 -10.95 -15.05 -14.31
C ASN A 119 -11.22 -13.54 -14.32
N ARG A 120 -10.55 -12.78 -15.20
CA ARG A 120 -10.68 -11.30 -15.28
C ARG A 120 -12.12 -10.84 -15.46
N ARG A 121 -12.87 -11.54 -16.32
CA ARG A 121 -14.30 -11.24 -16.56
C ARG A 121 -15.13 -11.39 -15.28
N ALA A 122 -14.90 -12.43 -14.51
CA ALA A 122 -15.62 -12.68 -13.27
C ALA A 122 -15.30 -11.62 -12.21
N VAL A 123 -14.03 -11.29 -12.01
CA VAL A 123 -13.61 -10.24 -11.06
C VAL A 123 -14.15 -8.88 -11.49
N ASN A 124 -14.03 -8.51 -12.77
CA ASN A 124 -14.55 -7.25 -13.27
C ASN A 124 -16.08 -7.11 -13.11
N SER A 125 -16.84 -8.20 -13.30
CA SER A 125 -18.31 -8.16 -13.11
C SER A 125 -18.70 -7.84 -11.67
N LEU A 126 -17.90 -8.27 -10.67
CA LEU A 126 -18.12 -7.98 -9.25
C LEU A 126 -17.77 -6.52 -8.87
N LEU A 127 -16.95 -5.86 -9.67
CA LEU A 127 -16.53 -4.48 -9.45
C LEU A 127 -17.31 -3.46 -10.28
N LEU A 128 -18.00 -3.91 -11.34
CA LEU A 128 -18.59 -3.06 -12.38
C LEU A 128 -19.54 -2.01 -11.83
N ASN A 129 -20.45 -2.40 -10.94
CA ASN A 129 -21.45 -1.50 -10.37
C ASN A 129 -20.81 -0.38 -9.55
N GLU A 130 -19.86 -0.73 -8.67
CA GLU A 130 -19.17 0.26 -7.83
C GLU A 130 -18.25 1.17 -8.65
N LYS A 131 -17.58 0.65 -9.68
CA LYS A 131 -16.78 1.47 -10.62
C LYS A 131 -17.65 2.47 -11.36
N PHE A 132 -18.84 2.05 -11.80
CA PHE A 132 -19.80 2.92 -12.51
C PHE A 132 -20.29 4.05 -11.59
N HIS A 133 -20.70 3.71 -10.36
CA HIS A 133 -21.22 4.64 -9.37
C HIS A 133 -20.15 5.25 -8.45
N TYR A 134 -18.87 5.11 -8.80
CA TYR A 134 -17.80 5.66 -8.00
C TYR A 134 -17.95 7.17 -7.81
N ILE A 135 -17.98 7.60 -6.56
CA ILE A 135 -18.07 9.01 -6.15
C ILE A 135 -16.70 9.48 -5.72
N GLU A 136 -16.07 10.31 -6.53
CA GLU A 136 -14.77 10.88 -6.25
C GLU A 136 -14.81 11.96 -5.14
N PRO A 137 -13.69 12.28 -4.49
CA PRO A 137 -13.64 13.33 -3.49
C PRO A 137 -13.85 14.72 -4.13
N HIS A 138 -14.57 15.59 -3.42
CA HIS A 138 -14.96 16.92 -3.90
C HIS A 138 -13.80 17.91 -4.13
N HIS A 139 -12.58 17.61 -3.66
CA HIS A 139 -11.42 18.50 -3.90
C HIS A 139 -11.01 18.55 -5.37
N ASN A 140 -11.34 17.54 -6.15
CA ASN A 140 -11.08 17.45 -7.59
C ASN A 140 -9.61 17.68 -8.02
N LYS A 141 -8.66 17.33 -7.16
CA LYS A 141 -7.21 17.46 -7.39
C LYS A 141 -6.60 16.09 -7.67
N PRO A 142 -5.77 15.94 -8.71
CA PRO A 142 -4.95 14.74 -8.87
C PRO A 142 -3.88 14.73 -7.78
N VAL A 143 -3.63 13.57 -7.19
CA VAL A 143 -2.71 13.46 -6.05
C VAL A 143 -1.56 12.48 -6.26
N LEU A 144 -1.63 11.62 -7.26
CA LEU A 144 -0.65 10.52 -7.44
C LEU A 144 0.78 11.03 -7.67
N ASP A 145 0.96 12.00 -8.55
CA ASP A 145 2.29 12.56 -8.83
C ASP A 145 2.87 13.28 -7.60
N LEU A 146 2.04 14.00 -6.87
CA LEU A 146 2.45 14.69 -5.66
C LEU A 146 2.80 13.71 -4.54
N LEU A 147 2.05 12.61 -4.41
CA LEU A 147 2.37 11.52 -3.47
C LEU A 147 3.74 10.90 -3.77
N TRP A 148 4.04 10.69 -5.07
CA TRP A 148 5.34 10.17 -5.47
C TRP A 148 6.49 11.15 -5.14
N GLN A 149 6.31 12.44 -5.46
CA GLN A 149 7.29 13.48 -5.12
C GLN A 149 7.52 13.57 -3.60
N LEU A 150 6.45 13.53 -2.80
CA LEU A 150 6.54 13.48 -1.34
C LEU A 150 7.30 12.24 -0.86
N GLY A 151 7.03 11.07 -1.45
CA GLY A 151 7.75 9.84 -1.13
C GLY A 151 9.26 9.98 -1.37
N GLN A 152 9.66 10.57 -2.49
CA GLN A 152 11.06 10.81 -2.83
C GLN A 152 11.76 11.75 -1.84
N VAL A 153 11.15 12.87 -1.48
CA VAL A 153 11.75 13.83 -0.53
C VAL A 153 11.82 13.30 0.89
N ILE A 154 10.86 12.47 1.30
CA ILE A 154 10.92 11.77 2.59
C ILE A 154 12.09 10.78 2.60
N GLN A 155 12.25 10.00 1.53
CA GLN A 155 13.34 9.02 1.42
C GLN A 155 14.70 9.70 1.42
N SER A 156 14.86 10.83 0.73
CA SER A 156 16.10 11.61 0.69
C SER A 156 16.28 12.53 1.91
N GLN A 157 15.33 12.59 2.83
CA GLN A 157 15.32 13.52 3.97
C GLN A 157 15.56 14.97 3.54
N GLU A 158 14.87 15.40 2.50
CA GLU A 158 15.03 16.72 1.92
C GLU A 158 13.95 17.70 2.44
N VAL A 159 14.36 18.89 2.79
CA VAL A 159 13.46 19.99 3.18
C VAL A 159 12.70 20.48 1.97
N ILE A 160 11.41 20.69 2.13
CA ILE A 160 10.55 21.20 1.06
C ILE A 160 9.88 22.51 1.45
N GLU A 161 9.58 23.32 0.45
CA GLU A 161 8.66 24.45 0.58
C GLU A 161 7.34 24.10 -0.09
N ILE A 162 6.25 24.32 0.64
CA ILE A 162 4.90 24.10 0.13
C ILE A 162 4.07 25.37 0.20
N PHE A 163 3.28 25.65 -0.84
CA PHE A 163 2.20 26.62 -0.79
C PHE A 163 0.91 25.86 -0.46
N TYR A 164 0.37 26.13 0.71
CA TYR A 164 -0.72 25.36 1.30
C TYR A 164 -1.99 26.19 1.46
N GLN A 165 -3.10 25.72 0.89
CA GLN A 165 -4.41 26.37 1.03
C GLN A 165 -5.07 25.98 2.36
N LYS A 166 -5.08 26.90 3.31
CA LYS A 166 -5.82 26.70 4.56
C LYS A 166 -7.34 26.83 4.33
N LEU A 167 -8.12 26.17 5.19
CA LEU A 167 -9.57 26.39 5.24
C LEU A 167 -9.87 27.82 5.67
N GLY A 168 -10.81 28.46 4.96
CA GLY A 168 -11.27 29.81 5.31
C GLY A 168 -10.30 30.95 4.96
N THR A 169 -9.17 30.66 4.29
CA THR A 169 -8.27 31.71 3.79
C THR A 169 -8.34 31.81 2.27
N VAL A 170 -8.21 33.02 1.74
CA VAL A 170 -8.16 33.27 0.29
C VAL A 170 -6.75 32.95 -0.23
N GLU A 171 -5.74 33.45 0.45
CA GLU A 171 -4.34 33.29 0.04
C GLU A 171 -3.72 32.02 0.63
N PRO A 172 -2.94 31.27 -0.18
CA PRO A 172 -2.18 30.15 0.32
C PRO A 172 -1.03 30.62 1.22
N VAL A 173 -0.68 29.80 2.18
CA VAL A 173 0.45 30.06 3.09
C VAL A 173 1.66 29.26 2.67
N GLN A 174 2.82 29.92 2.63
CA GLN A 174 4.10 29.24 2.43
C GLN A 174 4.55 28.57 3.72
N ARG A 175 5.05 27.34 3.61
CA ARG A 175 5.59 26.55 4.74
C ARG A 175 6.84 25.83 4.31
N SER A 176 7.89 25.95 5.13
CA SER A 176 9.09 25.11 5.03
C SER A 176 8.91 23.89 5.93
N LEU A 177 9.04 22.70 5.38
CA LEU A 177 8.65 21.45 6.02
C LEU A 177 9.77 20.41 5.89
N GLU A 178 10.05 19.70 6.98
CA GLU A 178 10.81 18.46 7.02
C GLU A 178 9.81 17.28 6.96
N PRO A 179 9.53 16.73 5.78
CA PRO A 179 8.51 15.70 5.65
C PRO A 179 9.04 14.36 6.17
N VAL A 180 8.24 13.68 7.01
CA VAL A 180 8.66 12.44 7.69
C VAL A 180 7.76 11.25 7.39
N GLY A 181 6.57 11.47 6.81
CA GLY A 181 5.67 10.39 6.47
C GLY A 181 4.48 10.82 5.61
N ILE A 182 3.87 9.83 4.96
CA ILE A 182 2.61 9.97 4.23
C ILE A 182 1.58 9.04 4.87
N MET A 183 0.42 9.59 5.17
CA MET A 183 -0.68 8.82 5.76
C MET A 183 -1.94 8.94 4.91
N PHE A 184 -2.75 7.91 4.94
CA PHE A 184 -4.12 7.93 4.43
C PHE A 184 -5.10 7.80 5.60
N SER A 185 -6.13 8.64 5.64
CA SER A 185 -7.19 8.55 6.62
C SER A 185 -8.50 9.09 6.06
N GLU A 186 -9.59 8.38 6.32
CA GLU A 186 -10.91 8.66 5.77
C GLU A 186 -10.86 8.70 4.23
N TYR A 187 -10.87 9.88 3.63
CA TYR A 187 -10.91 10.07 2.16
C TYR A 187 -9.66 10.77 1.62
N TYR A 188 -8.66 11.08 2.46
CA TYR A 188 -7.59 11.99 2.09
C TYR A 188 -6.22 11.44 2.41
N PHE A 189 -5.26 11.81 1.56
CA PHE A 189 -3.85 11.64 1.85
C PHE A 189 -3.31 12.85 2.62
N TYR A 190 -2.38 12.57 3.51
CA TYR A 190 -1.75 13.56 4.37
C TYR A 190 -0.24 13.39 4.32
N VAL A 191 0.48 14.51 4.27
CA VAL A 191 1.91 14.54 4.59
C VAL A 191 2.07 15.01 6.04
N VAL A 192 2.95 14.32 6.74
CA VAL A 192 3.31 14.59 8.12
C VAL A 192 4.74 15.11 8.14
N GLY A 193 4.99 16.20 8.85
CA GLY A 193 6.33 16.78 8.88
C GLY A 193 6.51 17.85 9.96
N PHE A 194 7.75 18.18 10.22
CA PHE A 194 8.13 19.23 11.17
C PHE A 194 8.30 20.57 10.44
N LEU A 195 7.67 21.60 10.98
CA LEU A 195 7.79 22.95 10.45
C LEU A 195 9.13 23.58 10.82
N ARG A 196 9.77 24.20 9.82
CA ARG A 196 10.96 25.03 10.00
C ARG A 196 10.59 26.52 10.01
N ASN A 197 11.47 27.32 10.61
CA ASN A 197 11.43 28.79 10.53
C ASN A 197 10.06 29.42 10.87
N ILE A 198 9.35 28.83 11.82
CA ILE A 198 8.06 29.35 12.25
C ILE A 198 8.13 29.81 13.69
N ASN A 199 7.52 30.96 13.97
CA ASN A 199 7.29 31.36 15.34
C ASN A 199 6.18 30.49 15.95
N LYS A 200 6.57 29.50 16.73
CA LYS A 200 5.63 28.54 17.34
C LYS A 200 4.63 29.24 18.25
N GLN A 201 5.01 30.33 18.90
CA GLN A 201 4.14 31.12 19.79
C GLN A 201 2.95 31.73 19.06
N GLU A 202 3.14 32.10 17.79
CA GLU A 202 2.07 32.67 16.97
C GLU A 202 1.30 31.65 16.16
N ALA A 203 1.94 30.50 15.85
CA ALA A 203 1.41 29.54 14.90
C ALA A 203 0.68 28.35 15.53
N PHE A 204 0.98 28.03 16.78
CA PHE A 204 0.45 26.86 17.47
C PHE A 204 -0.33 27.27 18.74
N GLU A 205 -1.42 26.55 19.02
CA GLU A 205 -2.13 26.67 20.30
C GLU A 205 -1.23 26.29 21.50
N ASN A 206 -0.26 25.39 21.26
CA ASN A 206 0.76 25.02 22.25
C ASN A 206 2.15 25.16 21.62
N PRO A 207 2.92 26.22 21.94
CA PRO A 207 4.25 26.47 21.40
C PRO A 207 5.28 25.38 21.71
N GLU A 208 5.07 24.60 22.77
CA GLU A 208 5.94 23.50 23.19
C GLU A 208 5.61 22.18 22.48
N ASP A 209 4.65 22.19 21.54
CA ASP A 209 4.29 21.01 20.80
C ASP A 209 5.46 20.52 19.95
N LEU A 210 5.94 19.32 20.27
CA LEU A 210 7.03 18.64 19.57
C LEU A 210 6.51 17.70 18.48
N TYR A 211 5.20 17.58 18.33
CA TYR A 211 4.60 16.67 17.37
C TYR A 211 4.62 17.24 15.95
N PRO A 212 4.71 16.38 14.94
CA PRO A 212 4.71 16.83 13.56
C PRO A 212 3.35 17.42 13.17
N THR A 213 3.40 18.40 12.29
CA THR A 213 2.21 19.00 11.69
C THR A 213 1.70 18.12 10.55
N ILE A 214 0.40 18.14 10.33
CA ILE A 214 -0.28 17.30 9.35
C ILE A 214 -0.90 18.19 8.28
N TYR A 215 -0.59 17.91 7.02
CA TYR A 215 -1.11 18.65 5.87
C TYR A 215 -1.84 17.73 4.91
N ARG A 216 -3.05 18.09 4.49
CA ARG A 216 -3.76 17.37 3.42
C ARG A 216 -3.04 17.60 2.10
N VAL A 217 -2.74 16.51 1.39
CA VAL A 217 -1.98 16.55 0.14
C VAL A 217 -2.73 17.31 -0.96
N ASP A 218 -4.04 17.12 -1.08
CA ASP A 218 -4.88 17.82 -2.06
C ASP A 218 -4.95 19.35 -1.89
N ARG A 219 -4.52 19.88 -0.75
CA ARG A 219 -4.46 21.33 -0.48
C ARG A 219 -3.09 21.94 -0.73
N ILE A 220 -2.09 21.15 -1.08
CA ILE A 220 -0.80 21.62 -1.51
C ILE A 220 -0.94 22.10 -2.97
N GLN A 221 -0.72 23.37 -3.20
CA GLN A 221 -0.79 23.97 -4.53
C GLN A 221 0.51 23.74 -5.30
N THR A 222 1.63 23.95 -4.63
CA THR A 222 2.97 23.69 -5.19
C THR A 222 3.87 23.09 -4.13
N LEU A 223 4.80 22.25 -4.59
CA LEU A 223 5.89 21.69 -3.80
C LEU A 223 7.20 22.05 -4.48
N GLN A 224 8.12 22.65 -3.74
CA GLN A 224 9.46 22.98 -4.21
C GLN A 224 10.50 22.28 -3.34
N ARG A 225 11.43 21.61 -3.97
CA ARG A 225 12.59 21.01 -3.31
C ARG A 225 13.64 22.07 -3.06
N THR A 226 14.17 22.14 -1.84
CA THR A 226 15.15 23.17 -1.47
C THR A 226 16.59 22.73 -1.72
N GLY A 227 16.85 21.43 -1.86
CA GLY A 227 18.19 20.87 -1.88
C GLY A 227 18.84 20.79 -0.49
N GLU A 228 18.21 21.32 0.55
CA GLU A 228 18.67 21.14 1.92
C GLU A 228 18.22 19.80 2.47
N HIS A 229 19.10 19.12 3.21
CA HIS A 229 18.79 17.85 3.86
C HIS A 229 18.71 18.04 5.39
N PHE A 230 17.80 17.30 6.00
CA PHE A 230 17.69 17.21 7.45
C PHE A 230 18.07 15.80 7.93
N THR A 231 18.42 15.69 9.20
CA THR A 231 18.77 14.41 9.81
C THR A 231 17.87 14.16 11.02
N ILE A 232 17.22 13.02 11.03
CA ILE A 232 16.42 12.58 12.17
C ILE A 232 17.25 11.56 12.95
N PRO A 233 17.62 11.83 14.22
CA PRO A 233 18.25 10.84 15.07
C PRO A 233 17.35 9.60 15.19
N TYR A 234 17.91 8.41 15.21
CA TYR A 234 17.16 7.16 15.29
C TYR A 234 16.14 7.14 16.44
N LYS A 235 16.51 7.70 17.59
CA LYS A 235 15.64 7.81 18.78
C LYS A 235 14.45 8.74 18.60
N SER A 236 14.50 9.64 17.64
CA SER A 236 13.46 10.65 17.35
C SER A 236 12.75 10.38 16.02
N ARG A 237 12.94 9.18 15.47
CA ARG A 237 12.30 8.79 14.22
C ARG A 237 10.79 8.78 14.40
N PHE A 238 10.10 9.44 13.46
CA PHE A 238 8.65 9.37 13.39
C PHE A 238 8.21 7.94 13.05
N GLU A 239 7.37 7.37 13.88
CA GLU A 239 6.82 6.05 13.70
C GLU A 239 5.37 6.16 13.25
N GLU A 240 5.15 6.08 11.94
CA GLU A 240 3.81 6.22 11.33
C GLU A 240 2.80 5.24 11.93
N GLY A 241 3.21 4.00 12.18
CA GLY A 241 2.35 2.98 12.76
C GLY A 241 1.91 3.31 14.18
N GLU A 242 2.82 3.81 15.02
CA GLU A 242 2.51 4.22 16.39
C GLU A 242 1.66 5.50 16.42
N PHE A 243 1.94 6.44 15.53
CA PHE A 243 1.11 7.64 15.40
C PHE A 243 -0.31 7.30 14.93
N ARG A 244 -0.45 6.39 13.96
CA ARG A 244 -1.75 5.95 13.42
C ARG A 244 -2.66 5.32 14.49
N LYS A 245 -2.10 4.57 15.43
CA LYS A 245 -2.87 3.95 16.52
C LYS A 245 -3.58 4.98 17.41
N ARG A 246 -3.03 6.20 17.49
CA ARG A 246 -3.46 7.22 18.46
C ARG A 246 -4.16 8.42 17.82
N VAL A 247 -3.91 8.71 16.55
CA VAL A 247 -4.50 9.87 15.87
C VAL A 247 -5.92 9.56 15.39
N GLN A 248 -6.85 10.49 15.65
CA GLN A 248 -8.21 10.43 15.15
C GLN A 248 -8.47 11.62 14.21
N PHE A 249 -9.11 11.36 13.05
CA PHE A 249 -9.41 12.36 12.01
C PHE A 249 -8.20 13.22 11.59
N MET A 250 -7.00 12.68 11.75
CA MET A 250 -5.74 13.39 11.45
C MET A 250 -5.55 14.72 12.20
N TYR A 251 -6.13 14.84 13.39
CA TYR A 251 -5.83 15.93 14.31
C TYR A 251 -4.68 15.52 15.23
N GLY A 252 -3.48 16.00 14.91
CA GLY A 252 -2.30 15.86 15.77
C GLY A 252 -2.42 16.69 17.05
N GLY A 253 -1.39 16.65 17.89
CA GLY A 253 -1.29 17.39 19.14
C GLY A 253 -0.81 16.53 20.30
N LYS A 254 -0.93 17.04 21.51
CA LYS A 254 -0.42 16.37 22.72
C LYS A 254 -1.03 14.98 22.92
N LEU A 255 -0.19 14.03 23.32
CA LEU A 255 -0.62 12.71 23.77
C LEU A 255 -1.42 12.85 25.06
N GLN A 256 -2.55 12.20 25.11
CA GLN A 256 -3.44 12.18 26.28
C GLN A 256 -4.05 10.79 26.48
N THR A 257 -4.35 10.47 27.72
CA THR A 257 -5.14 9.30 28.09
C THR A 257 -6.57 9.75 28.31
N ILE A 258 -7.51 9.10 27.64
CA ILE A 258 -8.95 9.33 27.85
C ILE A 258 -9.59 8.11 28.48
N ARG A 259 -10.63 8.37 29.27
CA ARG A 259 -11.45 7.32 29.89
C ARG A 259 -12.94 7.61 29.68
N PHE A 260 -13.67 6.58 29.29
CA PHE A 260 -15.11 6.70 29.04
C PHE A 260 -15.83 5.38 29.32
N LYS A 261 -17.13 5.47 29.62
CA LYS A 261 -18.02 4.33 29.66
C LYS A 261 -18.70 4.18 28.30
N TYR A 262 -18.74 2.98 27.80
CA TYR A 262 -19.43 2.63 26.56
C TYR A 262 -20.57 1.66 26.85
N THR A 263 -21.79 1.98 26.38
CA THR A 263 -23.03 1.21 26.59
C THR A 263 -23.63 0.70 25.27
N GLY A 264 -22.92 0.87 24.15
CA GLY A 264 -23.39 0.44 22.84
C GLY A 264 -23.31 -1.08 22.61
N PRO A 265 -23.78 -1.55 21.47
CA PRO A 265 -24.01 -2.99 21.22
C PRO A 265 -22.73 -3.81 21.01
N SER A 266 -21.62 -3.21 20.56
CA SER A 266 -20.39 -3.93 20.24
C SER A 266 -19.15 -3.21 20.75
N ILE A 267 -18.53 -3.79 21.76
CA ILE A 267 -17.23 -3.30 22.27
C ILE A 267 -16.11 -3.49 21.24
N GLU A 268 -16.19 -4.49 20.37
CA GLU A 268 -15.21 -4.75 19.33
C GLU A 268 -15.05 -3.54 18.38
N ALA A 269 -16.17 -2.89 18.02
CA ALA A 269 -16.14 -1.69 17.17
C ALA A 269 -15.34 -0.54 17.80
N ILE A 270 -15.36 -0.44 19.14
CA ILE A 270 -14.57 0.55 19.88
C ILE A 270 -13.09 0.18 19.88
N LEU A 271 -12.77 -1.10 20.13
CA LEU A 271 -11.38 -1.59 20.15
C LEU A 271 -10.75 -1.52 18.75
N ASP A 272 -11.51 -1.83 17.71
CA ASP A 272 -11.04 -1.69 16.31
C ASP A 272 -10.78 -0.22 15.94
N ARG A 273 -11.65 0.67 16.38
CA ARG A 273 -11.49 2.12 16.11
C ARG A 273 -10.35 2.75 16.91
N LEU A 274 -10.15 2.34 18.14
CA LEU A 274 -9.11 2.84 19.05
C LEU A 274 -8.13 1.73 19.40
N PRO A 275 -7.10 1.48 18.56
CA PRO A 275 -6.18 0.35 18.74
C PRO A 275 -5.40 0.36 20.08
N THR A 276 -5.35 1.50 20.77
CA THR A 276 -4.75 1.64 22.10
C THR A 276 -5.75 1.45 23.24
N ALA A 277 -7.02 1.15 22.90
CA ALA A 277 -8.07 1.03 23.90
C ALA A 277 -7.93 -0.27 24.73
N GLU A 278 -8.08 -0.14 26.02
CA GLU A 278 -8.11 -1.23 26.98
C GLU A 278 -9.41 -1.20 27.81
N ILE A 279 -10.03 -2.37 27.97
CA ILE A 279 -11.18 -2.51 28.85
C ILE A 279 -10.66 -2.57 30.29
N LYS A 280 -10.91 -1.52 31.08
CA LYS A 280 -10.51 -1.47 32.51
C LYS A 280 -11.50 -2.19 33.40
N ARG A 281 -12.80 -2.13 33.08
CA ARG A 281 -13.86 -2.79 33.86
C ARG A 281 -15.10 -3.03 32.98
N GLN A 282 -15.72 -4.18 33.17
CA GLN A 282 -17.06 -4.46 32.66
C GLN A 282 -18.09 -4.10 33.76
N THR A 283 -19.15 -3.45 33.35
CA THR A 283 -20.29 -3.06 34.21
C THR A 283 -21.55 -3.84 33.77
N LYS A 284 -22.65 -3.71 34.52
CA LYS A 284 -23.92 -4.39 34.18
C LYS A 284 -24.48 -3.93 32.83
N ASP A 285 -24.20 -2.70 32.41
CA ASP A 285 -24.77 -1.98 31.29
C ASP A 285 -23.69 -1.49 30.28
N GLY A 286 -22.48 -2.02 30.35
CA GLY A 286 -21.44 -1.65 29.41
C GLY A 286 -20.01 -1.87 29.89
N TRP A 287 -19.08 -1.10 29.36
CA TRP A 287 -17.64 -1.23 29.58
C TRP A 287 -17.01 0.13 29.90
N VAL A 288 -16.07 0.14 30.83
CA VAL A 288 -15.17 1.28 31.06
C VAL A 288 -13.90 1.05 30.24
N VAL A 289 -13.62 1.96 29.33
CA VAL A 289 -12.52 1.89 28.40
C VAL A 289 -11.56 3.04 28.65
N GLU A 290 -10.27 2.75 28.53
CA GLU A 290 -9.18 3.73 28.56
C GLU A 290 -8.37 3.62 27.29
N ALA A 291 -8.00 4.75 26.67
CA ALA A 291 -7.20 4.77 25.46
C ALA A 291 -6.22 5.95 25.45
N GLU A 292 -5.05 5.72 24.86
CA GLU A 292 -4.09 6.77 24.53
C GLU A 292 -4.37 7.36 23.16
N VAL A 293 -4.48 8.67 23.05
CA VAL A 293 -4.83 9.37 21.81
C VAL A 293 -4.06 10.67 21.64
N PHE A 294 -3.88 11.11 20.40
CA PHE A 294 -3.31 12.42 20.10
C PHE A 294 -4.40 13.46 19.84
N GLY A 295 -4.18 14.66 20.38
CA GLY A 295 -4.92 15.87 20.01
C GLY A 295 -6.42 15.82 20.26
N LYS A 296 -7.13 16.73 19.59
CA LYS A 296 -8.57 16.96 19.78
C LYS A 296 -9.49 16.09 18.90
N GLY A 297 -8.92 15.32 17.95
CA GLY A 297 -9.71 14.49 17.03
C GLY A 297 -10.61 13.47 17.74
N ILE A 298 -10.16 12.98 18.89
CA ILE A 298 -10.93 12.05 19.71
C ILE A 298 -12.27 12.65 20.18
N GLU A 299 -12.33 13.95 20.47
CA GLU A 299 -13.56 14.61 20.93
C GLU A 299 -14.65 14.57 19.84
N MET A 300 -14.24 14.70 18.59
CA MET A 300 -15.17 14.60 17.44
C MET A 300 -15.74 13.18 17.35
N TRP A 301 -14.87 12.17 17.53
CA TRP A 301 -15.30 10.78 17.49
C TRP A 301 -16.21 10.41 18.67
N LEU A 302 -15.86 10.80 19.90
CA LEU A 302 -16.70 10.57 21.07
C LEU A 302 -18.11 11.16 20.88
N LYS A 303 -18.21 12.39 20.37
CA LYS A 303 -19.49 13.04 20.07
C LYS A 303 -20.29 12.29 19.00
N SER A 304 -19.64 11.66 18.02
CA SER A 304 -20.34 10.91 16.98
C SER A 304 -21.00 9.63 17.48
N GLN A 305 -20.61 9.14 18.65
CA GLN A 305 -21.19 7.94 19.27
C GLN A 305 -22.53 8.22 20.01
N GLY A 306 -22.91 9.49 20.13
CA GLY A 306 -24.16 9.88 20.79
C GLY A 306 -24.25 9.41 22.25
N ASP A 307 -25.41 8.89 22.63
CA ASP A 307 -25.72 8.49 24.01
C ASP A 307 -25.01 7.20 24.46
N TYR A 308 -24.28 6.52 23.56
CA TYR A 308 -23.54 5.31 23.91
C TYR A 308 -22.25 5.58 24.67
N ILE A 309 -21.79 6.83 24.73
CA ILE A 309 -20.55 7.18 25.41
C ILE A 309 -20.81 8.22 26.50
N GLU A 310 -20.37 7.88 27.71
CA GLU A 310 -20.29 8.78 28.87
C GLU A 310 -18.82 8.97 29.23
N ARG A 311 -18.33 10.22 29.19
CA ARG A 311 -16.97 10.53 29.61
C ARG A 311 -16.80 10.40 31.12
N ILE A 312 -15.74 9.73 31.53
CA ILE A 312 -15.35 9.59 32.92
C ILE A 312 -14.07 10.39 33.13
N ASN A 313 -14.07 11.27 34.13
CA ASN A 313 -12.90 12.08 34.49
C ASN A 313 -11.86 11.23 35.23
#